data_c408620d263fe24a4a6905c83a43cb41
#
_entry.id   c408620d263fe24a4a6905c83a43cb41
#
_cell.length_a   1.000
_cell.length_b   1.000
_cell.length_c   1.000
_cell.angle_alpha   90.00
_cell.angle_beta   90.00
_cell.angle_gamma   90.00
#
_symmetry.space_group_name_H-M   'P 1'
#
loop_
_entity.id
_entity.type
_entity.pdbx_description
1 polymer ?
#
loop_
_entity_poly.entity_id
_entity_poly.type
_entity_poly.pdbx_seq_one_letter_code
_entity_poly.pdbx_strand_id
1 'polypeptide(L)'
;MPFKLLICLLIPLCLASCQLGKKKPVAPAFQHPRWHIDEERCAAAKPGKVHLDISLASQTAQLLDENACVLVEMDVSPGLPGHETPAGDFTVKEKLPLKRSDLYGQYVKTDTGEVVVARTWEHSGPKPAGTKYLGIAMPFWLRLTDDGVGVHVGGFERGRCTSHGCVRCPEAPQQKCWELCKPGVRVHIHHGPHPAASLLNQPPPSAAPPCTEPRQHPQS
;
A
#
# COMPACT_ATOMS: atom_id res chain seq x y z
N MET A 1 6.93 78.60 -54.07
CA MET A 1 6.59 77.15 -54.03
C MET A 1 6.80 76.70 -52.58
N PRO A 2 5.72 76.41 -51.83
CA PRO A 2 5.89 75.98 -50.41
C PRO A 2 6.02 74.49 -50.31
N PHE A 3 7.04 74.06 -49.55
CA PHE A 3 7.34 72.69 -49.17
C PHE A 3 6.35 72.24 -48.09
N LYS A 4 5.54 71.19 -48.39
CA LYS A 4 4.65 70.58 -47.41
C LYS A 4 5.42 69.60 -46.57
N LEU A 5 5.55 69.93 -45.29
CA LEU A 5 6.16 69.04 -44.25
C LEU A 5 5.07 67.99 -43.85
N LEU A 6 5.33 66.75 -44.17
CA LEU A 6 4.49 65.59 -43.78
C LEU A 6 4.96 65.09 -42.41
N ILE A 7 4.15 65.37 -41.38
CA ILE A 7 4.40 64.88 -40.02
C ILE A 7 3.82 63.45 -39.94
N CYS A 8 4.72 62.41 -39.91
CA CYS A 8 4.33 61.09 -39.57
C CYS A 8 4.11 60.94 -38.05
N LEU A 9 2.87 60.79 -37.63
CA LEU A 9 2.52 60.40 -36.25
C LEU A 9 2.86 58.94 -36.04
N LEU A 10 3.92 58.63 -35.30
CA LEU A 10 4.19 57.31 -34.81
C LEU A 10 3.36 57.03 -33.54
N ILE A 11 2.37 56.19 -33.66
CA ILE A 11 1.58 55.66 -32.55
C ILE A 11 2.37 54.54 -31.91
N PRO A 12 2.75 54.58 -30.62
CA PRO A 12 3.40 53.48 -29.96
C PRO A 12 2.35 52.37 -29.68
N LEU A 13 2.49 51.24 -30.34
CA LEU A 13 1.71 50.04 -30.10
C LEU A 13 2.13 49.44 -28.76
N CYS A 14 1.42 49.74 -27.67
CA CYS A 14 1.59 49.10 -26.37
C CYS A 14 1.18 47.63 -26.49
N LEU A 15 2.17 46.74 -26.67
CA LEU A 15 2.01 45.30 -26.48
C LEU A 15 1.81 45.04 -25.00
N ALA A 16 0.57 45.01 -24.54
CA ALA A 16 0.22 44.44 -23.24
C ALA A 16 0.51 42.94 -23.23
N SER A 17 1.72 42.58 -22.79
CA SER A 17 2.10 41.18 -22.53
C SER A 17 1.26 40.69 -21.36
N CYS A 18 0.15 40.02 -21.62
CA CYS A 18 -0.54 39.22 -20.63
C CYS A 18 0.37 38.06 -20.21
N GLN A 19 1.10 38.26 -19.12
CA GLN A 19 1.75 37.14 -18.42
C GLN A 19 0.63 36.27 -17.82
N LEU A 20 0.22 35.23 -18.55
CA LEU A 20 -0.52 34.12 -17.95
C LEU A 20 0.37 33.53 -16.84
N GLY A 21 0.02 33.85 -15.60
CA GLY A 21 0.68 33.26 -14.43
C GLY A 21 0.57 31.75 -14.54
N LYS A 22 1.71 31.08 -14.75
CA LYS A 22 1.79 29.60 -14.67
C LYS A 22 1.32 29.21 -13.28
N LYS A 23 0.08 28.71 -13.16
CA LYS A 23 -0.39 28.09 -11.92
C LYS A 23 0.62 27.01 -11.55
N LYS A 24 1.26 27.15 -10.38
CA LYS A 24 2.10 26.07 -9.84
C LYS A 24 1.26 24.80 -9.84
N PRO A 25 1.80 23.65 -10.32
CA PRO A 25 1.08 22.39 -10.25
C PRO A 25 0.76 22.13 -8.78
N VAL A 26 -0.54 22.03 -8.48
CA VAL A 26 -0.99 21.62 -7.15
C VAL A 26 -0.57 20.16 -7.00
N ALA A 27 0.20 19.87 -5.94
CA ALA A 27 0.55 18.48 -5.63
C ALA A 27 -0.74 17.66 -5.56
N PRO A 28 -0.76 16.44 -6.13
CA PRO A 28 -1.94 15.60 -6.05
C PRO A 28 -2.30 15.36 -4.59
N ALA A 29 -3.59 15.44 -4.28
CA ALA A 29 -4.08 15.18 -2.93
C ALA A 29 -3.71 13.76 -2.49
N PHE A 30 -3.33 13.60 -1.22
CA PHE A 30 -3.03 12.29 -0.64
C PHE A 30 -4.21 11.35 -0.83
N GLN A 31 -3.96 10.17 -1.41
CA GLN A 31 -4.98 9.17 -1.67
C GLN A 31 -4.94 8.10 -0.57
N HIS A 32 -5.98 8.08 0.26
CA HIS A 32 -6.15 7.07 1.29
C HIS A 32 -6.39 5.68 0.67
N PRO A 33 -5.86 4.61 1.30
CA PRO A 33 -6.19 3.24 0.91
C PRO A 33 -7.68 2.96 1.05
N ARG A 34 -8.23 2.17 0.14
CA ARG A 34 -9.61 1.68 0.17
C ARG A 34 -9.62 0.25 0.71
N TRP A 35 -10.75 -0.15 1.29
CA TRP A 35 -10.99 -1.54 1.67
C TRP A 35 -12.49 -1.84 1.75
N HIS A 36 -12.80 -3.11 1.71
CA HIS A 36 -14.12 -3.68 1.98
C HIS A 36 -13.94 -4.88 2.92
N ILE A 37 -14.80 -5.01 3.91
CA ILE A 37 -14.89 -6.16 4.82
C ILE A 37 -16.33 -6.63 4.80
N ASP A 38 -16.56 -7.88 4.41
CA ASP A 38 -17.84 -8.56 4.57
C ASP A 38 -17.89 -9.15 5.99
N GLU A 39 -18.43 -8.38 6.92
CA GLU A 39 -18.44 -8.76 8.35
C GLU A 39 -19.24 -10.03 8.60
N GLU A 40 -20.34 -10.26 7.89
CA GLU A 40 -21.17 -11.44 8.03
C GLU A 40 -20.40 -12.70 7.60
N ARG A 41 -19.76 -12.65 6.43
CA ARG A 41 -18.94 -13.76 5.94
C ARG A 41 -17.71 -13.98 6.79
N CYS A 42 -17.05 -12.90 7.25
CA CYS A 42 -15.93 -13.02 8.16
C CYS A 42 -16.31 -13.70 9.46
N ALA A 43 -17.49 -13.39 10.02
CA ALA A 43 -18.00 -14.03 11.23
C ALA A 43 -18.31 -15.53 11.03
N ALA A 44 -18.77 -15.92 9.84
CA ALA A 44 -19.05 -17.31 9.48
C ALA A 44 -17.80 -18.11 9.08
N ALA A 45 -16.71 -17.44 8.69
CA ALA A 45 -15.50 -18.07 8.20
C ALA A 45 -14.75 -18.82 9.32
N LYS A 46 -14.21 -19.99 8.97
CA LYS A 46 -13.40 -20.78 9.91
C LYS A 46 -11.94 -20.35 9.85
N PRO A 47 -11.33 -19.88 10.97
CA PRO A 47 -9.91 -19.51 10.98
C PRO A 47 -9.00 -20.64 10.51
N GLY A 48 -8.11 -20.34 9.57
CA GLY A 48 -7.24 -21.31 8.91
C GLY A 48 -7.82 -21.93 7.64
N LYS A 49 -9.12 -21.72 7.35
CA LYS A 49 -9.83 -22.20 6.16
C LYS A 49 -10.06 -21.05 5.17
N VAL A 50 -9.02 -20.26 4.97
CA VAL A 50 -8.99 -19.10 4.09
C VAL A 50 -7.69 -19.12 3.29
N HIS A 51 -7.59 -18.28 2.26
CA HIS A 51 -6.33 -17.99 1.58
C HIS A 51 -6.25 -16.52 1.22
N LEU A 52 -5.03 -15.99 1.16
CA LEU A 52 -4.75 -14.61 0.82
C LEU A 52 -4.20 -14.56 -0.60
N ASP A 53 -4.83 -13.75 -1.45
CA ASP A 53 -4.43 -13.50 -2.83
C ASP A 53 -3.98 -12.03 -2.96
N ILE A 54 -2.75 -11.79 -3.45
CA ILE A 54 -2.13 -10.46 -3.51
C ILE A 54 -1.70 -10.18 -4.94
N SER A 55 -2.33 -9.19 -5.56
CA SER A 55 -1.95 -8.70 -6.89
C SER A 55 -1.00 -7.50 -6.77
N LEU A 56 0.24 -7.68 -7.21
CA LEU A 56 1.25 -6.61 -7.23
C LEU A 56 0.93 -5.56 -8.30
N ALA A 57 0.31 -5.96 -9.41
CA ALA A 57 -0.03 -5.05 -10.50
C ALA A 57 -1.17 -4.09 -10.13
N SER A 58 -2.21 -4.59 -9.47
CA SER A 58 -3.33 -3.76 -8.99
C SER A 58 -3.07 -3.12 -7.62
N GLN A 59 -2.03 -3.57 -6.91
CA GLN A 59 -1.73 -3.18 -5.54
C GLN A 59 -2.93 -3.39 -4.60
N THR A 60 -3.54 -4.58 -4.70
CA THR A 60 -4.69 -4.99 -3.90
C THR A 60 -4.47 -6.38 -3.33
N ALA A 61 -5.17 -6.69 -2.24
CA ALA A 61 -5.20 -8.03 -1.66
C ALA A 61 -6.63 -8.45 -1.38
N GLN A 62 -6.93 -9.73 -1.58
CA GLN A 62 -8.21 -10.36 -1.27
C GLN A 62 -7.98 -11.53 -0.31
N LEU A 63 -8.73 -11.56 0.80
CA LEU A 63 -8.87 -12.74 1.64
C LEU A 63 -10.11 -13.50 1.19
N LEU A 64 -9.95 -14.76 0.83
CA LEU A 64 -11.01 -15.60 0.30
C LEU A 64 -11.25 -16.82 1.21
N ASP A 65 -12.49 -17.28 1.29
CA ASP A 65 -12.85 -18.52 1.96
C ASP A 65 -12.60 -19.76 1.08
N GLU A 66 -13.01 -20.96 1.57
CA GLU A 66 -12.88 -22.24 0.85
C GLU A 66 -13.72 -22.28 -0.45
N ASN A 67 -14.74 -21.43 -0.57
CA ASN A 67 -15.62 -21.33 -1.75
C ASN A 67 -15.18 -20.21 -2.71
N ALA A 68 -13.97 -19.64 -2.52
CA ALA A 68 -13.46 -18.50 -3.26
C ALA A 68 -14.33 -17.22 -3.16
N CYS A 69 -15.11 -17.09 -2.08
CA CYS A 69 -15.82 -15.87 -1.78
C CYS A 69 -14.91 -14.86 -1.10
N VAL A 70 -14.94 -13.61 -1.53
CA VAL A 70 -14.15 -12.53 -0.94
C VAL A 70 -14.74 -12.15 0.42
N LEU A 71 -13.92 -12.28 1.46
CA LEU A 71 -14.21 -11.89 2.83
C LEU A 71 -13.71 -10.45 3.11
N VAL A 72 -12.50 -10.15 2.62
CA VAL A 72 -11.85 -8.87 2.77
C VAL A 72 -11.17 -8.51 1.45
N GLU A 73 -11.30 -7.28 1.02
CA GLU A 73 -10.49 -6.71 -0.04
C GLU A 73 -9.91 -5.37 0.40
N MET A 74 -8.65 -5.09 0.02
CA MET A 74 -7.96 -3.87 0.42
C MET A 74 -6.92 -3.44 -0.59
N ASP A 75 -6.70 -2.12 -0.71
CA ASP A 75 -5.49 -1.58 -1.33
C ASP A 75 -4.28 -1.95 -0.47
N VAL A 76 -3.14 -2.25 -1.10
CA VAL A 76 -1.88 -2.58 -0.42
C VAL A 76 -0.70 -1.83 -1.03
N SER A 77 0.41 -1.75 -0.29
CA SER A 77 1.66 -1.19 -0.79
C SER A 77 2.77 -2.23 -0.71
N PRO A 78 3.21 -2.76 -1.86
CA PRO A 78 4.33 -3.70 -1.94
C PRO A 78 5.69 -2.99 -1.86
N GLY A 79 6.77 -3.75 -2.11
CA GLY A 79 8.15 -3.29 -2.18
C GLY A 79 8.39 -2.26 -3.29
N LEU A 80 9.18 -1.24 -2.96
CA LEU A 80 9.63 -0.23 -3.93
C LEU A 80 10.66 -0.83 -4.91
N PRO A 81 10.96 -0.16 -6.05
CA PRO A 81 11.99 -0.62 -6.98
C PRO A 81 13.35 -0.85 -6.30
N GLY A 82 13.94 -2.02 -6.55
CA GLY A 82 15.16 -2.50 -5.90
C GLY A 82 14.92 -3.24 -4.57
N HIS A 83 13.66 -3.30 -4.11
CA HIS A 83 13.21 -4.03 -2.92
C HIS A 83 11.84 -4.68 -3.18
N GLU A 84 11.70 -5.29 -4.35
CA GLU A 84 10.43 -5.83 -4.81
C GLU A 84 9.90 -6.92 -3.86
N THR A 85 8.59 -6.94 -3.68
CA THR A 85 7.92 -8.06 -3.02
C THR A 85 8.01 -9.28 -3.94
N PRO A 86 8.49 -10.44 -3.47
CA PRO A 86 8.61 -11.62 -4.31
C PRO A 86 7.23 -12.16 -4.68
N ALA A 87 7.03 -12.46 -5.97
CA ALA A 87 5.86 -13.20 -6.46
C ALA A 87 6.07 -14.72 -6.25
N GLY A 88 4.98 -15.45 -6.05
CA GLY A 88 4.99 -16.90 -5.86
C GLY A 88 3.93 -17.39 -4.89
N ASP A 89 3.98 -18.67 -4.59
CA ASP A 89 3.14 -19.32 -3.59
C ASP A 89 3.88 -19.44 -2.26
N PHE A 90 3.27 -18.90 -1.23
CA PHE A 90 3.79 -18.89 0.13
C PHE A 90 2.78 -19.50 1.09
N THR A 91 3.21 -19.75 2.31
CA THR A 91 2.35 -20.04 3.45
C THR A 91 2.69 -19.11 4.60
N VAL A 92 1.70 -18.75 5.40
CA VAL A 92 1.95 -18.04 6.66
C VAL A 92 2.84 -18.93 7.55
N LYS A 93 4.06 -18.50 7.82
CA LYS A 93 5.03 -19.22 8.66
C LYS A 93 4.90 -18.85 10.12
N GLU A 94 4.64 -17.58 10.41
CA GLU A 94 4.54 -17.02 11.74
C GLU A 94 3.43 -15.96 11.78
N LYS A 95 2.78 -15.84 12.93
CA LYS A 95 1.72 -14.88 13.19
C LYS A 95 1.96 -14.20 14.53
N LEU A 96 2.18 -12.89 14.52
CA LEU A 96 2.40 -12.10 15.74
C LEU A 96 1.46 -10.89 15.76
N PRO A 97 0.92 -10.50 16.92
CA PRO A 97 0.11 -9.28 17.03
C PRO A 97 0.96 -8.03 16.74
N LEU A 98 2.25 -8.09 17.09
CA LEU A 98 3.22 -7.03 16.83
C LEU A 98 4.60 -7.64 16.62
N LYS A 99 5.18 -7.43 15.45
CA LYS A 99 6.61 -7.62 15.15
C LYS A 99 7.28 -6.25 15.12
N ARG A 100 8.53 -6.17 15.55
CA ARG A 100 9.40 -5.03 15.28
C ARG A 100 10.49 -5.43 14.30
N SER A 101 10.81 -4.54 13.37
CA SER A 101 11.86 -4.79 12.38
C SER A 101 13.23 -4.86 13.07
N ASP A 102 14.03 -5.84 12.65
CA ASP A 102 15.42 -6.00 13.11
C ASP A 102 16.39 -5.17 12.23
N LEU A 103 15.97 -4.77 11.03
CA LEU A 103 16.76 -4.03 10.04
C LEU A 103 16.42 -2.54 9.98
N TYR A 104 15.14 -2.21 10.08
CA TYR A 104 14.63 -0.85 9.89
C TYR A 104 14.14 -0.29 11.22
N GLY A 105 14.77 0.75 11.70
CA GLY A 105 14.47 1.30 13.03
C GLY A 105 15.08 2.66 13.25
N GLN A 106 15.09 3.05 14.51
CA GLN A 106 15.65 4.31 14.98
C GLN A 106 16.48 4.07 16.24
N TYR A 107 17.46 4.93 16.50
CA TYR A 107 18.09 5.00 17.81
C TYR A 107 17.36 6.04 18.66
N VAL A 108 16.90 5.59 19.82
CA VAL A 108 16.20 6.44 20.80
C VAL A 108 16.98 6.50 22.10
N LYS A 109 16.96 7.64 22.80
CA LYS A 109 17.52 7.76 24.15
C LYS A 109 16.91 6.72 25.07
N THR A 110 17.72 6.09 25.88
CA THR A 110 17.29 5.00 26.76
C THR A 110 16.37 5.49 27.89
N ASP A 111 16.58 6.70 28.34
CA ASP A 111 15.85 7.36 29.45
C ASP A 111 14.56 8.03 29.00
N THR A 112 14.58 8.81 27.91
CA THR A 112 13.46 9.64 27.47
C THR A 112 12.69 9.05 26.31
N GLY A 113 13.29 8.12 25.54
CA GLY A 113 12.71 7.61 24.29
C GLY A 113 12.80 8.59 23.11
N GLU A 114 13.45 9.74 23.30
CA GLU A 114 13.67 10.74 22.23
C GLU A 114 14.45 10.13 21.07
N VAL A 115 14.02 10.41 19.84
CA VAL A 115 14.69 9.94 18.62
C VAL A 115 15.98 10.71 18.40
N VAL A 116 17.10 10.00 18.36
CA VAL A 116 18.45 10.54 18.06
C VAL A 116 18.82 10.31 16.60
N VAL A 117 18.51 9.12 16.08
CA VAL A 117 18.69 8.76 14.66
C VAL A 117 17.38 8.16 14.17
N ALA A 118 16.72 8.82 13.22
CA ALA A 118 15.41 8.41 12.73
C ALA A 118 15.46 7.21 11.76
N ARG A 119 16.60 7.03 11.05
CA ARG A 119 16.78 5.99 10.04
C ARG A 119 18.13 5.30 10.23
N THR A 120 18.13 4.20 10.98
CA THR A 120 19.38 3.51 11.31
C THR A 120 20.08 2.91 10.09
N TRP A 121 19.35 2.56 9.04
CA TRP A 121 19.91 2.00 7.80
C TRP A 121 20.60 3.05 6.90
N GLU A 122 20.41 4.34 7.16
CA GLU A 122 21.12 5.44 6.51
C GLU A 122 22.28 5.97 7.37
N HIS A 123 22.41 5.48 8.61
CA HIS A 123 23.39 5.93 9.59
C HIS A 123 24.71 5.18 9.43
N SER A 124 25.75 5.85 8.98
CA SER A 124 27.08 5.27 8.75
C SER A 124 27.98 5.24 9.99
N GLY A 125 27.58 5.88 11.09
CA GLY A 125 28.36 5.95 12.32
C GLY A 125 28.07 4.81 13.31
N PRO A 126 28.84 4.70 14.41
CA PRO A 126 28.54 3.78 15.49
C PRO A 126 27.22 4.15 16.17
N LYS A 127 26.63 3.18 16.88
CA LYS A 127 25.42 3.45 17.67
C LYS A 127 25.71 4.57 18.67
N PRO A 128 24.91 5.67 18.69
CA PRO A 128 25.11 6.78 19.62
C PRO A 128 25.06 6.31 21.09
N ALA A 129 25.96 6.83 21.92
CA ALA A 129 25.99 6.52 23.34
C ALA A 129 24.67 6.88 24.04
N GLY A 130 24.25 6.09 25.02
CA GLY A 130 23.00 6.31 25.77
C GLY A 130 21.73 6.02 24.97
N THR A 131 21.83 5.38 23.80
CA THR A 131 20.67 5.01 22.98
C THR A 131 20.45 3.51 22.91
N LYS A 132 19.19 3.13 22.59
CA LYS A 132 18.79 1.76 22.21
C LYS A 132 18.19 1.76 20.82
N TYR A 133 18.33 0.62 20.12
CA TYR A 133 17.63 0.41 18.86
C TYR A 133 16.15 0.16 19.13
N LEU A 134 15.29 0.84 18.36
CA LEU A 134 13.84 0.64 18.35
C LEU A 134 13.40 0.38 16.91
N GLY A 135 13.13 -0.89 16.59
CA GLY A 135 12.65 -1.31 15.27
C GLY A 135 11.27 -0.73 14.95
N ILE A 136 11.04 -0.44 13.66
CA ILE A 136 9.71 -0.02 13.17
C ILE A 136 8.68 -1.09 13.53
N ALA A 137 7.55 -0.65 14.08
CA ALA A 137 6.43 -1.51 14.42
C ALA A 137 5.73 -2.04 13.17
N MET A 138 5.43 -3.33 13.16
CA MET A 138 4.70 -4.05 12.12
C MET A 138 3.53 -4.81 12.77
N PRO A 139 2.42 -4.10 13.08
CA PRO A 139 1.25 -4.71 13.72
C PRO A 139 0.60 -5.74 12.80
N PHE A 140 -0.05 -6.74 13.41
CA PHE A 140 -0.76 -7.82 12.73
C PHE A 140 0.10 -8.54 11.69
N TRP A 141 1.31 -8.91 12.12
CA TRP A 141 2.35 -9.53 11.31
C TRP A 141 1.98 -10.96 10.88
N LEU A 142 2.10 -11.22 9.57
CA LEU A 142 2.05 -12.55 8.96
C LEU A 142 3.36 -12.75 8.18
N ARG A 143 4.26 -13.59 8.69
CA ARG A 143 5.55 -13.92 8.02
C ARG A 143 5.31 -14.86 6.86
N LEU A 144 5.91 -14.58 5.71
CA LEU A 144 5.85 -15.42 4.51
C LEU A 144 7.18 -16.10 4.19
N THR A 145 8.31 -15.41 4.36
CA THR A 145 9.62 -15.91 3.98
C THR A 145 10.60 -15.98 5.16
N ASP A 146 11.69 -16.72 5.02
CA ASP A 146 12.70 -16.86 6.09
C ASP A 146 13.57 -15.61 6.22
N ASP A 147 13.77 -14.88 5.11
CA ASP A 147 14.50 -13.61 5.08
C ASP A 147 13.66 -12.39 5.56
N GLY A 148 12.40 -12.63 5.97
CA GLY A 148 11.62 -11.64 6.71
C GLY A 148 10.65 -10.82 5.89
N VAL A 149 10.23 -11.28 4.71
CA VAL A 149 9.08 -10.72 4.01
C VAL A 149 7.78 -11.18 4.68
N GLY A 150 6.85 -10.25 4.82
CA GLY A 150 5.53 -10.53 5.42
C GLY A 150 4.49 -9.49 5.07
N VAL A 151 3.28 -9.72 5.57
CA VAL A 151 2.13 -8.83 5.44
C VAL A 151 1.83 -8.22 6.80
N HIS A 152 1.67 -6.89 6.87
CA HIS A 152 1.46 -6.20 8.14
C HIS A 152 0.83 -4.81 7.94
N VAL A 153 0.34 -4.21 9.02
CA VAL A 153 -0.12 -2.82 9.00
C VAL A 153 1.04 -1.87 8.78
N GLY A 154 0.88 -0.93 7.86
CA GLY A 154 1.83 0.15 7.62
C GLY A 154 1.21 1.29 6.85
N GLY A 155 1.63 2.52 7.15
CA GLY A 155 1.16 3.69 6.41
C GLY A 155 1.68 3.72 4.98
N PHE A 156 0.80 4.06 4.03
CA PHE A 156 1.14 4.28 2.63
C PHE A 156 0.08 5.16 1.95
N GLU A 157 0.44 5.70 0.80
CA GLU A 157 -0.48 6.32 -0.14
C GLU A 157 -0.89 5.29 -1.19
N ARG A 158 -2.18 5.25 -1.55
CA ARG A 158 -2.70 4.35 -2.58
C ARG A 158 -1.94 4.52 -3.91
N GLY A 159 -1.62 3.40 -4.57
CA GLY A 159 -0.88 3.39 -5.83
C GLY A 159 0.62 3.60 -5.68
N ARG A 160 1.15 3.60 -4.45
CA ARG A 160 2.58 3.73 -4.17
C ARG A 160 3.18 2.43 -3.64
N CYS A 161 4.32 2.05 -4.17
CA CYS A 161 5.20 1.03 -3.59
C CYS A 161 6.12 1.72 -2.57
N THR A 162 6.08 1.32 -1.30
CA THR A 162 6.77 2.08 -0.23
C THR A 162 7.56 1.21 0.74
N SER A 163 7.47 -0.12 0.64
CA SER A 163 8.16 -1.03 1.55
C SER A 163 9.54 -1.47 1.01
N HIS A 164 10.26 -2.24 1.81
CA HIS A 164 11.49 -2.93 1.42
C HIS A 164 11.25 -4.44 1.31
N GLY A 165 10.17 -4.83 0.62
CA GLY A 165 9.80 -6.23 0.35
C GLY A 165 8.51 -6.68 1.02
N CYS A 166 8.16 -6.17 2.20
CA CYS A 166 6.89 -6.49 2.85
C CYS A 166 5.67 -5.92 2.11
N VAL A 167 4.50 -6.45 2.37
CA VAL A 167 3.22 -5.89 1.91
C VAL A 167 2.59 -5.10 3.06
N ARG A 168 2.48 -3.77 2.89
CA ARG A 168 1.82 -2.89 3.85
C ARG A 168 0.34 -2.82 3.58
N CYS A 169 -0.45 -2.92 4.63
CA CYS A 169 -1.92 -2.95 4.60
C CYS A 169 -2.53 -1.87 5.50
N PRO A 170 -3.78 -1.45 5.22
CA PRO A 170 -4.57 -0.66 6.16
C PRO A 170 -4.89 -1.47 7.42
N GLU A 171 -5.11 -0.80 8.55
CA GLU A 171 -5.23 -1.47 9.85
C GLU A 171 -6.44 -2.41 9.96
N ALA A 172 -7.65 -1.88 9.74
CA ALA A 172 -8.88 -2.65 9.96
C ALA A 172 -8.94 -3.96 9.13
N PRO A 173 -8.71 -3.94 7.79
CA PRO A 173 -8.75 -5.17 7.00
C PRO A 173 -7.57 -6.11 7.32
N GLN A 174 -6.38 -5.60 7.64
CA GLN A 174 -5.25 -6.45 8.03
C GLN A 174 -5.50 -7.15 9.38
N GLN A 175 -6.12 -6.48 10.32
CA GLN A 175 -6.53 -7.11 11.57
C GLN A 175 -7.48 -8.29 11.29
N LYS A 176 -8.47 -8.11 10.42
CA LYS A 176 -9.41 -9.17 10.05
C LYS A 176 -8.69 -10.33 9.34
N CYS A 177 -7.79 -10.03 8.41
CA CYS A 177 -6.94 -11.05 7.77
C CYS A 177 -6.10 -11.79 8.82
N TRP A 178 -5.50 -11.06 9.76
CA TRP A 178 -4.71 -11.65 10.83
C TRP A 178 -5.55 -12.55 11.75
N GLU A 179 -6.77 -12.20 12.10
CA GLU A 179 -7.68 -13.02 12.92
C GLU A 179 -7.97 -14.36 12.23
N LEU A 180 -8.28 -14.34 10.94
CA LEU A 180 -8.68 -15.51 10.16
C LEU A 180 -7.51 -16.37 9.66
N CYS A 181 -6.35 -15.76 9.37
CA CYS A 181 -5.15 -16.50 8.97
C CYS A 181 -4.51 -17.21 10.17
N LYS A 182 -4.02 -18.44 9.93
CA LYS A 182 -3.19 -19.24 10.84
C LYS A 182 -1.91 -19.64 10.12
N PRO A 183 -0.85 -20.08 10.85
CA PRO A 183 0.29 -20.74 10.22
C PRO A 183 -0.19 -21.89 9.32
N GLY A 184 0.39 -21.97 8.10
CA GLY A 184 0.00 -22.91 7.05
C GLY A 184 -1.04 -22.37 6.06
N VAL A 185 -1.70 -21.23 6.32
CA VAL A 185 -2.61 -20.59 5.34
C VAL A 185 -1.82 -20.18 4.11
N ARG A 186 -2.35 -20.52 2.93
CA ARG A 186 -1.75 -20.19 1.64
C ARG A 186 -1.86 -18.69 1.36
N VAL A 187 -0.78 -18.13 0.81
CA VAL A 187 -0.68 -16.76 0.31
C VAL A 187 -0.13 -16.83 -1.11
N HIS A 188 -0.91 -16.38 -2.08
CA HIS A 188 -0.49 -16.28 -3.48
C HIS A 188 -0.19 -14.83 -3.83
N ILE A 189 1.03 -14.54 -4.28
CA ILE A 189 1.49 -13.20 -4.69
C ILE A 189 1.82 -13.24 -6.18
N HIS A 190 1.17 -12.39 -6.98
CA HIS A 190 1.28 -12.44 -8.43
C HIS A 190 1.17 -11.05 -9.08
N HIS A 191 1.42 -10.98 -10.40
CA HIS A 191 1.30 -9.75 -11.20
C HIS A 191 -0.01 -9.68 -12.01
N GLY A 192 -0.85 -10.70 -11.95
CA GLY A 192 -2.12 -10.76 -12.67
C GLY A 192 -3.30 -10.12 -11.92
N PRO A 193 -4.50 -10.15 -12.51
CA PRO A 193 -5.73 -9.79 -11.82
C PRO A 193 -6.11 -10.85 -10.79
N HIS A 194 -6.88 -10.44 -9.78
CA HIS A 194 -7.46 -11.40 -8.84
C HIS A 194 -8.41 -12.40 -9.51
N PRO A 195 -8.52 -13.63 -8.96
CA PRO A 195 -9.48 -14.63 -9.45
C PRO A 195 -10.93 -14.22 -9.20
N ALA A 196 -11.21 -13.54 -8.09
CA ALA A 196 -12.53 -13.03 -7.76
C ALA A 196 -12.72 -11.57 -8.22
N ALA A 197 -13.97 -11.20 -8.51
CA ALA A 197 -14.31 -9.83 -8.88
C ALA A 197 -14.03 -8.85 -7.71
N SER A 198 -13.53 -7.66 -8.04
CA SER A 198 -13.24 -6.63 -7.03
C SER A 198 -14.52 -6.06 -6.43
N LEU A 199 -14.50 -5.88 -5.12
CA LEU A 199 -15.54 -5.22 -4.33
C LEU A 199 -15.26 -3.74 -4.08
N LEU A 200 -14.01 -3.27 -4.31
CA LEU A 200 -13.58 -1.90 -4.00
C LEU A 200 -14.28 -0.81 -4.83
N ASN A 201 -14.85 -1.17 -5.97
CA ASN A 201 -15.54 -0.25 -6.86
C ASN A 201 -17.06 -0.50 -6.92
N GLN A 202 -17.58 -1.39 -6.08
CA GLN A 202 -19.02 -1.65 -6.01
C GLN A 202 -19.67 -0.66 -5.03
N PRO A 203 -20.92 -0.20 -5.30
CA PRO A 203 -21.71 0.49 -4.29
C PRO A 203 -21.93 -0.45 -3.09
N PRO A 204 -22.11 0.07 -1.87
CA PRO A 204 -22.34 -0.78 -0.70
C PRO A 204 -23.53 -1.72 -0.98
N PRO A 205 -23.41 -3.01 -0.65
CA PRO A 205 -24.41 -4.01 -1.03
C PRO A 205 -25.76 -3.77 -0.33
N SER A 206 -26.80 -3.75 -1.12
CA SER A 206 -28.18 -3.95 -0.63
C SER A 206 -28.53 -5.44 -0.55
N ALA A 207 -27.78 -6.29 0.03
CA ALA A 207 -27.76 -7.75 0.08
C ALA A 207 -26.70 -8.35 -0.87
N ALA A 208 -25.76 -9.10 -0.29
CA ALA A 208 -24.69 -9.73 -1.06
C ALA A 208 -25.26 -10.78 -2.04
N PRO A 209 -24.88 -10.74 -3.33
CA PRO A 209 -25.24 -11.82 -4.25
C PRO A 209 -24.53 -13.12 -3.83
N PRO A 210 -25.11 -14.29 -4.10
CA PRO A 210 -24.44 -15.56 -3.85
C PRO A 210 -23.14 -15.62 -4.66
N CYS A 211 -22.07 -16.14 -4.06
CA CYS A 211 -20.79 -16.35 -4.74
C CYS A 211 -21.02 -17.28 -5.92
N THR A 212 -20.83 -16.77 -7.13
CA THR A 212 -20.86 -17.60 -8.33
C THR A 212 -19.55 -18.36 -8.44
N GLU A 213 -19.64 -19.62 -8.88
CA GLU A 213 -18.50 -20.53 -9.09
C GLU A 213 -17.33 -19.85 -9.81
N PRO A 214 -16.07 -20.26 -9.51
CA PRO A 214 -14.88 -19.72 -10.19
C PRO A 214 -15.03 -19.93 -11.70
N ARG A 215 -14.83 -18.88 -12.49
CA ARG A 215 -14.79 -18.97 -13.94
C ARG A 215 -13.74 -20.01 -14.33
N GLN A 216 -14.17 -21.12 -14.89
CA GLN A 216 -13.29 -22.09 -15.51
C GLN A 216 -12.53 -21.36 -16.64
N HIS A 217 -11.21 -21.31 -16.54
CA HIS A 217 -10.38 -20.88 -17.66
C HIS A 217 -10.64 -21.81 -18.83
N PRO A 218 -10.92 -21.31 -20.05
CA PRO A 218 -10.94 -22.17 -21.22
C PRO A 218 -9.55 -22.76 -21.42
N GLN A 219 -9.47 -24.08 -21.34
CA GLN A 219 -8.25 -24.81 -21.77
C GLN A 219 -8.11 -24.63 -23.28
N SER A 220 -7.07 -23.96 -23.68
CA SER A 220 -6.59 -23.94 -25.07
C SER A 220 -5.24 -24.61 -25.15
#